data_d67606faca05ab2d9b8a3ef0ce7429a2
#
_entry.id   d67606faca05ab2d9b8a3ef0ce7429a2
#
_cell.length_a   1.000
_cell.length_b   1.000
_cell.length_c   1.000
_cell.angle_alpha   90.00
_cell.angle_beta   90.00
_cell.angle_gamma   90.00
#
_symmetry.space_group_name_H-M   'P 1'
#
loop_
_entity.id
_entity.type
_entity.pdbx_description
1 polymer ?
#
loop_
_entity_poly.entity_id
_entity_poly.type
_entity_poly.pdbx_seq_one_letter_code
_entity_poly.pdbx_strand_id
1 'polypeptide(L)'
;MEQNVLNTDLTGKVAVVTGASGTLCSIFAKALARAGAKVALLGRNMEKLKALADEIEAEGGIARGYTCNVMNKANCLQVAEDVMAELGPCDILVNGAGGNNARANTDKEYFEMADLEDDTVTFFDLDESGVEMVFDLNFIGTLLPTQAFARQMVGRPGCNILNISSMNAYLPLTKIPAYSGSKAAVTNFTQWLA
;
A
#
# COMPACT_ATOMS: atom_id res chain seq x y z
N MET A 1 -2.50 -22.49 -20.54
CA MET A 1 -3.06 -22.02 -19.26
C MET A 1 -2.14 -22.54 -18.18
N GLU A 2 -1.30 -21.66 -17.60
CA GLU A 2 -0.56 -22.02 -16.39
C GLU A 2 -1.59 -22.27 -15.29
N GLN A 3 -1.51 -23.43 -14.67
CA GLN A 3 -2.38 -23.80 -13.56
C GLN A 3 -2.20 -22.74 -12.44
N ASN A 4 -3.30 -22.17 -11.96
CA ASN A 4 -3.30 -21.33 -10.77
C ASN A 4 -2.70 -22.14 -9.61
N VAL A 5 -1.46 -21.88 -9.27
CA VAL A 5 -0.65 -22.67 -8.31
C VAL A 5 -1.30 -22.72 -6.92
N LEU A 6 -2.17 -21.75 -6.60
CA LEU A 6 -2.84 -21.64 -5.30
C LEU A 6 -4.23 -22.28 -5.27
N ASN A 7 -4.75 -22.77 -6.40
CA ASN A 7 -6.10 -23.35 -6.53
C ASN A 7 -7.21 -22.51 -5.85
N THR A 8 -7.03 -21.18 -5.85
CA THR A 8 -7.94 -20.21 -5.22
C THR A 8 -8.83 -19.60 -6.29
N ASP A 9 -10.13 -19.71 -6.13
CA ASP A 9 -11.12 -19.06 -6.99
C ASP A 9 -11.67 -17.81 -6.31
N LEU A 10 -11.39 -16.65 -6.91
CA LEU A 10 -11.88 -15.33 -6.50
C LEU A 10 -12.93 -14.77 -7.48
N THR A 11 -13.55 -15.63 -8.29
CA THR A 11 -14.59 -15.23 -9.25
C THR A 11 -15.72 -14.48 -8.53
N GLY A 12 -16.06 -13.32 -9.07
CA GLY A 12 -17.09 -12.44 -8.50
C GLY A 12 -16.64 -11.56 -7.34
N LYS A 13 -15.39 -11.72 -6.85
CA LYS A 13 -14.82 -10.84 -5.82
C LYS A 13 -14.24 -9.55 -6.42
N VAL A 14 -14.27 -8.47 -5.65
CA VAL A 14 -13.64 -7.20 -5.98
C VAL A 14 -12.44 -6.99 -5.07
N ALA A 15 -11.26 -6.88 -5.67
CA ALA A 15 -10.01 -6.59 -4.98
C ALA A 15 -9.58 -5.15 -5.27
N VAL A 16 -9.25 -4.40 -4.23
CA VAL A 16 -8.72 -3.04 -4.30
C VAL A 16 -7.25 -3.07 -3.89
N VAL A 17 -6.36 -2.54 -4.73
CA VAL A 17 -4.92 -2.52 -4.49
C VAL A 17 -4.41 -1.09 -4.52
N THR A 18 -3.96 -0.55 -3.38
CA THR A 18 -3.32 0.76 -3.33
C THR A 18 -1.84 0.67 -3.69
N GLY A 19 -1.31 1.73 -4.31
CA GLY A 19 0.05 1.69 -4.83
C GLY A 19 0.24 0.68 -5.98
N ALA A 20 -0.83 0.37 -6.71
CA ALA A 20 -0.91 -0.72 -7.68
C ALA A 20 0.15 -0.66 -8.79
N SER A 21 0.63 0.53 -9.17
CA SER A 21 1.70 0.70 -10.17
C SER A 21 3.11 0.47 -9.62
N GLY A 22 3.26 0.15 -8.33
CA GLY A 22 4.54 -0.22 -7.72
C GLY A 22 4.92 -1.67 -8.00
N THR A 23 6.21 -2.00 -7.86
CA THR A 23 6.79 -3.32 -8.23
C THR A 23 6.06 -4.49 -7.57
N LEU A 24 5.83 -4.45 -6.26
CA LEU A 24 5.15 -5.55 -5.55
C LEU A 24 3.64 -5.56 -5.83
N CYS A 25 3.01 -4.39 -5.77
CA CYS A 25 1.56 -4.31 -5.88
C CYS A 25 1.03 -4.61 -7.28
N SER A 26 1.82 -4.35 -8.33
CA SER A 26 1.47 -4.77 -9.70
C SER A 26 1.43 -6.30 -9.83
N ILE A 27 2.34 -7.00 -9.16
CA ILE A 27 2.35 -8.48 -9.13
C ILE A 27 1.14 -9.01 -8.37
N PHE A 28 0.81 -8.39 -7.21
CA PHE A 28 -0.38 -8.78 -6.45
C PHE A 28 -1.67 -8.55 -7.25
N ALA A 29 -1.78 -7.39 -7.92
CA ALA A 29 -2.93 -7.09 -8.77
C ALA A 29 -3.13 -8.14 -9.88
N LYS A 30 -2.05 -8.49 -10.59
CA LYS A 30 -2.08 -9.55 -11.62
C LYS A 30 -2.46 -10.92 -11.03
N ALA A 31 -1.91 -11.28 -9.87
CA ALA A 31 -2.22 -12.55 -9.22
C ALA A 31 -3.71 -12.64 -8.80
N LEU A 32 -4.26 -11.55 -8.25
CA LEU A 32 -5.68 -11.48 -7.88
C LEU A 32 -6.59 -11.58 -9.11
N ALA A 33 -6.23 -10.89 -10.21
CA ALA A 33 -6.96 -10.97 -11.47
C ALA A 33 -6.92 -12.39 -12.08
N ARG A 34 -5.75 -13.05 -12.08
CA ARG A 34 -5.60 -14.45 -12.53
C ARG A 34 -6.41 -15.43 -11.68
N ALA A 35 -6.65 -15.11 -10.41
CA ALA A 35 -7.53 -15.88 -9.53
C ALA A 35 -9.02 -15.59 -9.77
N GLY A 36 -9.38 -14.69 -10.70
CA GLY A 36 -10.75 -14.38 -11.09
C GLY A 36 -11.37 -13.13 -10.45
N ALA A 37 -10.61 -12.41 -9.61
CA ALA A 37 -11.09 -11.16 -9.02
C ALA A 37 -11.17 -10.03 -10.07
N LYS A 38 -12.14 -9.13 -9.91
CA LYS A 38 -12.12 -7.80 -10.55
C LYS A 38 -11.20 -6.91 -9.73
N VAL A 39 -10.23 -6.24 -10.36
CA VAL A 39 -9.19 -5.50 -9.62
C VAL A 39 -9.31 -4.00 -9.84
N ALA A 40 -9.51 -3.25 -8.75
CA ALA A 40 -9.38 -1.80 -8.71
C ALA A 40 -7.92 -1.43 -8.43
N LEU A 41 -7.27 -0.76 -9.38
CA LEU A 41 -5.87 -0.34 -9.32
C LEU A 41 -5.79 1.11 -8.86
N LEU A 42 -5.37 1.36 -7.63
CA LEU A 42 -5.29 2.70 -7.05
C LEU A 42 -3.86 3.22 -7.03
N GLY A 43 -3.66 4.46 -7.51
CA GLY A 43 -2.36 5.11 -7.50
C GLY A 43 -2.42 6.55 -8.02
N ARG A 44 -1.28 7.25 -8.03
CA ARG A 44 -1.21 8.67 -8.44
C ARG A 44 -1.01 8.88 -9.94
N ASN A 45 -0.46 7.90 -10.64
CA ASN A 45 -0.14 7.99 -12.07
C ASN A 45 -1.11 7.13 -12.89
N MET A 46 -2.09 7.78 -13.52
CA MET A 46 -3.14 7.12 -14.31
C MET A 46 -2.56 6.37 -15.52
N GLU A 47 -1.52 6.87 -16.17
CA GLU A 47 -0.92 6.21 -17.34
C GLU A 47 -0.36 4.83 -16.95
N LYS A 48 0.36 4.75 -15.81
CA LYS A 48 0.88 3.48 -15.30
C LYS A 48 -0.23 2.53 -14.86
N LEU A 49 -1.30 3.06 -14.27
CA LEU A 49 -2.44 2.25 -13.86
C LEU A 49 -3.17 1.69 -15.08
N LYS A 50 -3.34 2.52 -16.12
CA LYS A 50 -3.96 2.08 -17.36
C LYS A 50 -3.12 1.00 -18.05
N ALA A 51 -1.80 1.21 -18.18
CA ALA A 51 -0.92 0.18 -18.75
C ALA A 51 -1.02 -1.15 -18.01
N LEU A 52 -1.08 -1.12 -16.67
CA LEU A 52 -1.27 -2.33 -15.86
C LEU A 52 -2.66 -2.96 -16.07
N ALA A 53 -3.70 -2.15 -16.21
CA ALA A 53 -5.05 -2.64 -16.50
C ALA A 53 -5.09 -3.32 -17.87
N ASP A 54 -4.50 -2.70 -18.90
CA ASP A 54 -4.41 -3.23 -20.26
C ASP A 54 -3.67 -4.59 -20.27
N GLU A 55 -2.58 -4.73 -19.50
CA GLU A 55 -1.86 -6.00 -19.34
C GLU A 55 -2.74 -7.09 -18.69
N ILE A 56 -3.48 -6.75 -17.64
CA ILE A 56 -4.40 -7.68 -16.96
C ILE A 56 -5.55 -8.10 -17.90
N GLU A 57 -6.11 -7.16 -18.66
CA GLU A 57 -7.20 -7.42 -19.60
C GLU A 57 -6.72 -8.28 -20.78
N ALA A 58 -5.49 -8.09 -21.25
CA ALA A 58 -4.89 -8.93 -22.29
C ALA A 58 -4.72 -10.40 -21.83
N GLU A 59 -4.59 -10.65 -20.53
CA GLU A 59 -4.56 -11.99 -19.93
C GLU A 59 -5.98 -12.54 -19.63
N GLY A 60 -7.05 -11.79 -19.96
CA GLY A 60 -8.44 -12.18 -19.74
C GLY A 60 -9.01 -11.81 -18.36
N GLY A 61 -8.29 -11.03 -17.58
CA GLY A 61 -8.74 -10.49 -16.29
C GLY A 61 -9.60 -9.23 -16.44
N ILE A 62 -10.10 -8.71 -15.33
CA ILE A 62 -10.85 -7.46 -15.26
C ILE A 62 -10.11 -6.51 -14.32
N ALA A 63 -9.68 -5.34 -14.83
CA ALA A 63 -9.03 -4.33 -14.02
C ALA A 63 -9.46 -2.91 -14.43
N ARG A 64 -9.45 -1.98 -13.46
CA ARG A 64 -9.72 -0.55 -13.67
C ARG A 64 -8.75 0.30 -12.85
N GLY A 65 -8.22 1.34 -13.47
CA GLY A 65 -7.34 2.31 -12.81
C GLY A 65 -8.13 3.47 -12.20
N TYR A 66 -7.77 3.86 -10.98
CA TYR A 66 -8.35 5.01 -10.28
C TYR A 66 -7.24 5.89 -9.72
N THR A 67 -7.26 7.19 -10.08
CA THR A 67 -6.33 8.16 -9.47
C THR A 67 -6.71 8.37 -8.02
N CYS A 68 -5.84 7.94 -7.11
CA CYS A 68 -6.06 8.01 -5.67
C CYS A 68 -4.81 8.51 -4.94
N ASN A 69 -4.98 9.58 -4.15
CA ASN A 69 -4.03 9.98 -3.13
C ASN A 69 -4.47 9.38 -1.80
N VAL A 70 -3.78 8.33 -1.37
CA VAL A 70 -4.11 7.60 -0.13
C VAL A 70 -3.98 8.44 1.14
N MET A 71 -3.30 9.59 1.09
CA MET A 71 -3.19 10.54 2.20
C MET A 71 -4.34 11.58 2.21
N ASN A 72 -5.30 11.47 1.28
CA ASN A 72 -6.45 12.38 1.21
C ASN A 72 -7.75 11.61 1.46
N LYS A 73 -8.38 11.85 2.60
CA LYS A 73 -9.59 11.15 3.01
C LYS A 73 -10.76 11.32 2.03
N ALA A 74 -11.00 12.54 1.57
CA ALA A 74 -12.10 12.82 0.64
C ALA A 74 -11.90 12.09 -0.69
N ASN A 75 -10.65 12.06 -1.21
CA ASN A 75 -10.32 11.32 -2.42
C ASN A 75 -10.48 9.80 -2.22
N CYS A 76 -10.05 9.25 -1.07
CA CYS A 76 -10.26 7.82 -0.79
C CYS A 76 -11.75 7.44 -0.74
N LEU A 77 -12.59 8.29 -0.13
CA LEU A 77 -14.04 8.06 -0.06
C LEU A 77 -14.68 8.12 -1.45
N GLN A 78 -14.34 9.14 -2.26
CA GLN A 78 -14.85 9.25 -3.62
C GLN A 78 -14.48 8.04 -4.47
N VAL A 79 -13.20 7.63 -4.43
CA VAL A 79 -12.74 6.45 -5.18
C VAL A 79 -13.43 5.16 -4.69
N ALA A 80 -13.74 5.06 -3.40
CA ALA A 80 -14.47 3.89 -2.89
C ALA A 80 -15.90 3.82 -3.43
N GLU A 81 -16.57 4.97 -3.64
CA GLU A 81 -17.88 5.06 -4.29
C GLU A 81 -17.78 4.70 -5.78
N ASP A 82 -16.78 5.22 -6.49
CA ASP A 82 -16.57 4.93 -7.92
C ASP A 82 -16.29 3.43 -8.14
N VAL A 83 -15.43 2.82 -7.34
CA VAL A 83 -15.15 1.38 -7.39
C VAL A 83 -16.42 0.56 -7.13
N MET A 84 -17.22 0.95 -6.12
CA MET A 84 -18.47 0.26 -5.81
C MET A 84 -19.46 0.32 -6.98
N ALA A 85 -19.55 1.46 -7.66
CA ALA A 85 -20.45 1.65 -8.79
C ALA A 85 -20.02 0.85 -10.04
N GLU A 86 -18.71 0.76 -10.31
CA GLU A 86 -18.20 0.16 -11.55
C GLU A 86 -17.88 -1.33 -11.42
N LEU A 87 -17.30 -1.76 -10.30
CA LEU A 87 -16.82 -3.14 -10.11
C LEU A 87 -17.66 -3.92 -9.10
N GLY A 88 -18.28 -3.21 -8.15
CA GLY A 88 -19.00 -3.77 -7.02
C GLY A 88 -18.34 -3.48 -5.67
N PRO A 89 -18.93 -3.97 -4.57
CA PRO A 89 -18.42 -3.72 -3.23
C PRO A 89 -17.09 -4.44 -2.99
N CYS A 90 -16.15 -3.75 -2.33
CA CYS A 90 -14.83 -4.29 -2.02
C CYS A 90 -14.91 -5.54 -1.13
N ASP A 91 -14.30 -6.62 -1.57
CA ASP A 91 -14.14 -7.87 -0.80
C ASP A 91 -12.71 -8.02 -0.25
N ILE A 92 -11.72 -7.53 -1.00
CA ILE A 92 -10.30 -7.66 -0.64
C ILE A 92 -9.66 -6.28 -0.77
N LEU A 93 -9.07 -5.77 0.30
CA LEU A 93 -8.29 -4.55 0.28
C LEU A 93 -6.81 -4.87 0.52
N VAL A 94 -5.95 -4.48 -0.42
CA VAL A 94 -4.49 -4.56 -0.27
C VAL A 94 -3.94 -3.14 -0.12
N ASN A 95 -3.55 -2.77 1.08
CA ASN A 95 -2.86 -1.53 1.38
C ASN A 95 -1.36 -1.69 1.13
N GLY A 96 -0.93 -1.36 -0.09
CA GLY A 96 0.46 -1.49 -0.51
C GLY A 96 1.13 -0.16 -0.88
N ALA A 97 0.40 0.96 -0.83
CA ALA A 97 1.00 2.27 -0.96
C ALA A 97 1.94 2.53 0.23
N GLY A 98 3.19 2.87 -0.07
CA GLY A 98 4.18 3.10 0.96
C GLY A 98 5.55 3.38 0.35
N GLY A 99 6.49 3.76 1.20
CA GLY A 99 7.86 4.06 0.78
C GLY A 99 8.68 4.67 1.91
N ASN A 100 9.93 4.98 1.60
CA ASN A 100 10.83 5.70 2.47
C ASN A 100 11.16 7.08 1.86
N ASN A 101 11.79 7.95 2.64
CA ASN A 101 12.28 9.25 2.21
C ASN A 101 13.74 9.43 2.63
N ALA A 102 14.61 9.77 1.69
CA ALA A 102 16.03 9.93 1.95
C ALA A 102 16.34 10.99 3.04
N ARG A 103 15.49 12.05 3.15
CA ARG A 103 15.64 13.08 4.20
C ARG A 103 15.37 12.57 5.62
N ALA A 104 14.74 11.40 5.76
CA ALA A 104 14.48 10.75 7.04
C ALA A 104 15.48 9.61 7.32
N ASN A 105 16.62 9.60 6.64
CA ASN A 105 17.68 8.61 6.80
C ASN A 105 18.94 9.25 7.40
N THR A 106 19.70 8.47 8.17
CA THR A 106 21.08 8.81 8.54
C THR A 106 22.06 8.33 7.46
N ASP A 107 23.24 8.94 7.38
CA ASP A 107 24.24 8.56 6.38
C ASP A 107 24.98 7.29 6.77
N LYS A 108 25.27 7.10 8.07
CA LYS A 108 26.02 5.95 8.60
C LYS A 108 25.10 4.99 9.36
N GLU A 109 25.53 3.74 9.45
CA GLU A 109 24.84 2.70 10.21
C GLU A 109 25.05 2.87 11.72
N TYR A 110 26.22 3.35 12.12
CA TYR A 110 26.61 3.57 13.49
C TYR A 110 27.08 5.01 13.64
N PHE A 111 26.69 5.63 14.75
CA PHE A 111 27.10 6.97 15.13
C PHE A 111 28.49 6.95 15.77
N GLU A 112 29.36 7.88 15.37
CA GLU A 112 30.68 8.16 15.98
C GLU A 112 30.73 9.63 16.39
N MET A 113 31.50 9.94 17.45
CA MET A 113 31.61 11.33 17.95
C MET A 113 32.13 12.29 16.88
N ALA A 114 33.00 11.82 15.99
CA ALA A 114 33.51 12.60 14.87
C ALA A 114 32.46 13.06 13.88
N ASP A 115 31.30 12.35 13.80
CA ASP A 115 30.19 12.70 12.90
C ASP A 115 29.52 14.02 13.29
N LEU A 116 29.76 14.54 14.49
CA LEU A 116 29.29 15.85 14.93
C LEU A 116 30.15 17.01 14.42
N GLU A 117 31.31 16.72 13.84
CA GLU A 117 32.30 17.70 13.41
C GLU A 117 32.34 17.89 11.89
N ASP A 118 31.53 17.11 11.13
CA ASP A 118 31.46 17.15 9.68
C ASP A 118 29.99 17.24 9.19
N ASP A 119 29.75 17.16 7.86
CA ASP A 119 28.44 17.26 7.23
C ASP A 119 27.68 15.90 7.21
N THR A 120 28.09 14.90 7.99
CA THR A 120 27.42 13.60 8.10
C THR A 120 26.04 13.77 8.73
N VAL A 121 25.01 13.35 8.00
CA VAL A 121 23.63 13.35 8.53
C VAL A 121 23.49 12.29 9.61
N THR A 122 23.37 12.72 10.86
CA THR A 122 23.19 11.88 12.04
C THR A 122 21.72 11.81 12.46
N PHE A 123 21.42 11.15 13.56
CA PHE A 123 20.10 11.17 14.18
C PHE A 123 19.62 12.59 14.52
N PHE A 124 20.54 13.49 14.89
CA PHE A 124 20.22 14.85 15.29
C PHE A 124 19.81 15.75 14.12
N ASP A 125 20.14 15.34 12.89
CA ASP A 125 19.96 16.11 11.66
C ASP A 125 18.79 15.61 10.81
N LEU A 126 18.03 14.61 11.29
CA LEU A 126 16.88 14.07 10.55
C LEU A 126 15.84 15.16 10.28
N ASP A 127 15.47 15.30 9.02
CA ASP A 127 14.49 16.30 8.58
C ASP A 127 13.08 15.94 9.05
N GLU A 128 12.47 16.82 9.86
CA GLU A 128 11.13 16.62 10.42
C GLU A 128 10.09 16.36 9.32
N SER A 129 10.10 17.14 8.24
CA SER A 129 9.15 16.97 7.14
C SER A 129 9.38 15.68 6.35
N GLY A 130 10.62 15.18 6.31
CA GLY A 130 10.94 13.87 5.78
C GLY A 130 10.36 12.74 6.63
N VAL A 131 10.47 12.86 7.95
CA VAL A 131 9.86 11.92 8.90
C VAL A 131 8.34 11.92 8.78
N GLU A 132 7.71 13.10 8.81
CA GLU A 132 6.26 13.25 8.65
C GLU A 132 5.77 12.60 7.35
N MET A 133 6.44 12.87 6.22
CA MET A 133 6.08 12.27 4.93
C MET A 133 6.12 10.74 4.96
N VAL A 134 7.08 10.13 5.66
CA VAL A 134 7.18 8.68 5.79
C VAL A 134 6.01 8.12 6.60
N PHE A 135 5.64 8.76 7.71
CA PHE A 135 4.50 8.34 8.53
C PHE A 135 3.17 8.56 7.79
N ASP A 136 3.00 9.71 7.15
CA ASP A 136 1.80 10.01 6.37
C ASP A 136 1.59 9.02 5.24
N LEU A 137 2.65 8.74 4.47
CA LEU A 137 2.52 7.79 3.37
C LEU A 137 2.26 6.36 3.87
N ASN A 138 3.03 5.87 4.85
CA ASN A 138 2.94 4.47 5.27
C ASN A 138 1.76 4.21 6.21
N PHE A 139 1.54 5.07 7.23
CA PHE A 139 0.51 4.83 8.23
C PHE A 139 -0.82 5.47 7.84
N ILE A 140 -0.86 6.79 7.58
CA ILE A 140 -2.09 7.47 7.17
C ILE A 140 -2.56 6.94 5.81
N GLY A 141 -1.64 6.67 4.89
CA GLY A 141 -1.92 6.06 3.60
C GLY A 141 -2.40 4.59 3.66
N THR A 142 -2.32 3.94 4.81
CA THR A 142 -2.96 2.65 5.11
C THR A 142 -4.30 2.85 5.81
N LEU A 143 -4.35 3.76 6.78
CA LEU A 143 -5.55 4.03 7.59
C LEU A 143 -6.71 4.57 6.75
N LEU A 144 -6.48 5.59 5.92
CA LEU A 144 -7.55 6.26 5.19
C LEU A 144 -8.23 5.36 4.13
N PRO A 145 -7.51 4.62 3.28
CA PRO A 145 -8.14 3.64 2.40
C PRO A 145 -8.87 2.55 3.19
N THR A 146 -8.33 2.11 4.33
CA THR A 146 -9.02 1.15 5.20
C THR A 146 -10.35 1.72 5.67
N GLN A 147 -10.41 2.98 6.15
CA GLN A 147 -11.66 3.62 6.55
C GLN A 147 -12.67 3.72 5.40
N ALA A 148 -12.20 4.01 4.18
CA ALA A 148 -13.07 4.19 3.02
C ALA A 148 -13.68 2.85 2.55
N PHE A 149 -12.86 1.81 2.42
CA PHE A 149 -13.28 0.54 1.83
C PHE A 149 -13.82 -0.48 2.85
N ALA A 150 -13.29 -0.51 4.09
CA ALA A 150 -13.74 -1.48 5.10
C ALA A 150 -15.22 -1.29 5.47
N ARG A 151 -15.76 -0.08 5.32
CA ARG A 151 -17.20 0.17 5.52
C ARG A 151 -18.08 -0.71 4.63
N GLN A 152 -17.60 -1.02 3.42
CA GLN A 152 -18.30 -1.90 2.47
C GLN A 152 -18.19 -3.39 2.85
N MET A 153 -17.26 -3.75 3.74
CA MET A 153 -16.99 -5.12 4.17
C MET A 153 -17.79 -5.52 5.41
N VAL A 154 -18.27 -4.56 6.19
CA VAL A 154 -18.96 -4.82 7.46
C VAL A 154 -20.16 -5.75 7.25
N GLY A 155 -20.23 -6.83 8.01
CA GLY A 155 -21.30 -7.83 7.93
C GLY A 155 -21.25 -8.75 6.71
N ARG A 156 -20.23 -8.64 5.84
CA ARG A 156 -20.07 -9.50 4.67
C ARG A 156 -19.01 -10.57 4.93
N PRO A 157 -19.35 -11.87 4.84
CA PRO A 157 -18.40 -12.95 5.08
C PRO A 157 -17.35 -13.03 3.96
N GLY A 158 -16.14 -13.44 4.30
CA GLY A 158 -15.05 -13.66 3.36
C GLY A 158 -14.37 -12.40 2.84
N CYS A 159 -14.66 -11.23 3.44
CA CYS A 159 -13.87 -10.02 3.19
C CYS A 159 -12.54 -10.06 3.95
N ASN A 160 -11.50 -9.44 3.37
CA ASN A 160 -10.16 -9.45 3.95
C ASN A 160 -9.41 -8.13 3.68
N ILE A 161 -8.58 -7.72 4.64
CA ILE A 161 -7.70 -6.55 4.51
C ILE A 161 -6.25 -7.02 4.70
N LEU A 162 -5.42 -6.78 3.70
CA LEU A 162 -3.98 -7.00 3.73
C LEU A 162 -3.24 -5.66 3.84
N ASN A 163 -2.48 -5.49 4.91
CA ASN A 163 -1.59 -4.34 5.08
C ASN A 163 -0.15 -4.76 4.83
N ILE A 164 0.52 -4.11 3.88
CA ILE A 164 1.93 -4.40 3.58
C ILE A 164 2.82 -3.71 4.61
N SER A 165 3.25 -4.48 5.60
CA SER A 165 4.21 -4.06 6.61
C SER A 165 5.66 -4.29 6.13
N SER A 166 6.57 -4.57 7.03
CA SER A 166 7.99 -4.84 6.76
C SER A 166 8.58 -5.66 7.90
N MET A 167 9.66 -6.39 7.64
CA MET A 167 10.50 -6.95 8.70
C MET A 167 11.00 -5.85 9.66
N ASN A 168 11.16 -4.64 9.17
CA ASN A 168 11.61 -3.47 9.94
C ASN A 168 10.64 -3.09 11.07
N ALA A 169 9.40 -3.57 11.04
CA ALA A 169 8.43 -3.40 12.11
C ALA A 169 8.83 -4.18 13.39
N TYR A 170 9.62 -5.24 13.24
CA TYR A 170 10.05 -6.14 14.32
C TYR A 170 11.54 -6.03 14.60
N LEU A 171 12.34 -5.87 13.54
CA LEU A 171 13.80 -5.74 13.61
C LEU A 171 14.18 -4.50 12.78
N PRO A 172 14.27 -3.31 13.42
CA PRO A 172 14.58 -2.07 12.71
C PRO A 172 15.97 -2.14 12.10
N LEU A 173 16.07 -1.84 10.82
CA LEU A 173 17.35 -1.68 10.14
C LEU A 173 17.98 -0.35 10.53
N THR A 174 19.31 -0.29 10.46
CA THR A 174 20.07 0.94 10.60
C THR A 174 19.67 1.97 9.53
N LYS A 175 19.97 3.24 9.75
CA LYS A 175 19.79 4.38 8.83
C LYS A 175 18.34 4.83 8.58
N ILE A 176 17.30 4.01 8.81
CA ILE A 176 15.92 4.29 8.39
C ILE A 176 14.91 4.24 9.56
N PRO A 177 15.11 5.06 10.62
CA PRO A 177 14.27 4.98 11.83
C PRO A 177 12.81 5.32 11.56
N ALA A 178 12.52 6.34 10.75
CA ALA A 178 11.16 6.76 10.42
C ALA A 178 10.39 5.66 9.66
N TYR A 179 11.04 5.02 8.68
CA TYR A 179 10.43 3.91 7.96
C TYR A 179 10.11 2.74 8.90
N SER A 180 11.07 2.32 9.73
CA SER A 180 10.88 1.23 10.70
C SER A 180 9.74 1.53 11.66
N GLY A 181 9.70 2.74 12.24
CA GLY A 181 8.63 3.18 13.13
C GLY A 181 7.27 3.22 12.45
N SER A 182 7.19 3.73 11.22
CA SER A 182 5.93 3.78 10.46
C SER A 182 5.38 2.37 10.12
N LYS A 183 6.27 1.41 9.82
CA LYS A 183 5.87 0.02 9.57
C LYS A 183 5.49 -0.73 10.85
N ALA A 184 6.10 -0.40 11.99
CA ALA A 184 5.64 -0.88 13.29
C ALA A 184 4.22 -0.37 13.60
N ALA A 185 3.93 0.90 13.30
CA ALA A 185 2.58 1.47 13.43
C ALA A 185 1.55 0.73 12.56
N VAL A 186 1.88 0.41 11.30
CA VAL A 186 1.03 -0.40 10.41
C VAL A 186 0.78 -1.78 11.00
N THR A 187 1.80 -2.44 11.54
CA THR A 187 1.67 -3.77 12.17
C THR A 187 0.75 -3.72 13.39
N ASN A 188 0.95 -2.75 14.28
CA ASN A 188 0.11 -2.57 15.47
C ASN A 188 -1.35 -2.26 15.09
N PHE A 189 -1.56 -1.36 14.11
CA PHE A 189 -2.88 -1.05 13.58
C PHE A 189 -3.58 -2.30 13.01
N THR A 190 -2.83 -3.16 12.30
CA THR A 190 -3.38 -4.40 11.75
C THR A 190 -3.88 -5.34 12.85
N GLN A 191 -3.11 -5.47 13.93
CA GLN A 191 -3.51 -6.27 15.10
C GLN A 191 -4.74 -5.69 15.82
N TRP A 192 -4.81 -4.35 15.90
CA TRP A 192 -5.97 -3.67 16.50
C TRP A 192 -7.23 -3.85 15.66
N LEU A 193 -7.09 -3.85 14.32
CA LEU A 193 -8.22 -3.95 13.39
C LEU A 193 -8.82 -5.37 13.32
N ALA A 194 -8.02 -6.40 13.58
CA ALA A 194 -8.44 -7.79 13.55
C ALA A 194 -9.27 -8.19 14.79
#